data_80e4b9297a9611af816275bd30907642
#
_entry.id   80e4b9297a9611af816275bd30907642
#
_cell.length_a   1.000
_cell.length_b   1.000
_cell.length_c   1.000
_cell.angle_alpha   90.00
_cell.angle_beta   90.00
_cell.angle_gamma   90.00
#
_symmetry.space_group_name_H-M   'P 1'
#
loop_
_entity.id
_entity.type
_entity.pdbx_description
1 polymer ?
#
loop_
_entity_poly.entity_id
_entity_poly.type
_entity_poly.pdbx_seq_one_letter_code
_entity_poly.pdbx_strand_id
1 'polypeptide(L)'
;MTTPTTIQPSQLPVPVRDFLAAHAARDADTAVGAFTPDAVVTDEGHTFRGTEQVLRFLRDSGSEFSYTTELTGAERVDDEHWVAVNHLEGRFPRGVVDLAYRFAMDGDLIAELVIAPR
;
A
#
# COMPACT_ATOMS: atom_id res chain seq x y z
N MET A 1 -21.26 6.01 -11.27
CA MET A 1 -19.90 5.42 -11.18
C MET A 1 -18.87 6.52 -11.26
N THR A 2 -17.98 6.59 -10.31
CA THR A 2 -16.94 7.61 -10.27
C THR A 2 -15.73 7.15 -11.08
N THR A 3 -15.30 7.96 -12.06
CA THR A 3 -14.07 7.67 -12.79
C THR A 3 -12.88 8.15 -11.97
N PRO A 4 -11.88 7.29 -11.70
CA PRO A 4 -10.69 7.73 -10.99
C PRO A 4 -9.97 8.85 -11.74
N THR A 5 -9.46 9.81 -11.00
CA THR A 5 -8.71 10.94 -11.53
C THR A 5 -7.22 10.68 -11.32
N THR A 6 -6.44 10.74 -12.39
CA THR A 6 -4.98 10.65 -12.29
C THR A 6 -4.45 11.89 -11.56
N ILE A 7 -3.61 11.66 -10.55
CA ILE A 7 -2.98 12.72 -9.76
C ILE A 7 -1.48 12.47 -9.68
N GLN A 8 -0.76 13.47 -9.19
CA GLN A 8 0.66 13.28 -8.87
C GLN A 8 0.77 12.49 -7.57
N PRO A 9 1.79 11.63 -7.40
CA PRO A 9 2.00 10.92 -6.15
C PRO A 9 2.07 11.84 -4.92
N SER A 10 2.59 13.05 -5.08
CA SER A 10 2.65 14.04 -4.02
C SER A 10 1.28 14.56 -3.57
N GLN A 11 0.22 14.29 -4.34
CA GLN A 11 -1.15 14.67 -4.01
C GLN A 11 -1.91 13.60 -3.24
N LEU A 12 -1.30 12.43 -3.01
CA LEU A 12 -1.88 11.41 -2.13
C LEU A 12 -1.97 11.97 -0.69
N PRO A 13 -2.94 11.52 0.11
CA PRO A 13 -3.03 11.92 1.51
C PRO A 13 -1.73 11.67 2.27
N VAL A 14 -1.39 12.54 3.22
CA VAL A 14 -0.15 12.40 4.00
C VAL A 14 -0.01 11.01 4.63
N PRO A 15 -1.05 10.43 5.28
CA PRO A 15 -0.92 9.06 5.84
C PRO A 15 -0.57 8.02 4.80
N VAL A 16 -1.11 8.14 3.57
CA VAL A 16 -0.79 7.23 2.48
C VAL A 16 0.66 7.39 2.05
N ARG A 17 1.12 8.63 1.88
CA ARG A 17 2.51 8.91 1.50
C ARG A 17 3.49 8.41 2.57
N ASP A 18 3.18 8.65 3.83
CA ASP A 18 4.01 8.21 4.96
C ASP A 18 4.08 6.67 5.02
N PHE A 19 2.93 6.01 4.80
CA PHE A 19 2.90 4.55 4.73
C PHE A 19 3.77 4.02 3.60
N LEU A 20 3.62 4.58 2.39
CA LEU A 20 4.38 4.11 1.23
C LEU A 20 5.89 4.28 1.44
N ALA A 21 6.32 5.39 2.02
CA ALA A 21 7.72 5.63 2.31
C ALA A 21 8.25 4.64 3.36
N ALA A 22 7.51 4.42 4.44
CA ALA A 22 7.91 3.49 5.49
C ALA A 22 7.94 2.05 4.97
N HIS A 23 6.96 1.68 4.15
CA HIS A 23 6.90 0.34 3.56
C HIS A 23 8.07 0.10 2.60
N ALA A 24 8.41 1.08 1.77
CA ALA A 24 9.55 0.99 0.87
C ALA A 24 10.88 0.88 1.65
N ALA A 25 10.95 1.54 2.80
CA ALA A 25 12.13 1.47 3.70
C ALA A 25 12.12 0.21 4.57
N ARG A 26 11.09 -0.63 4.46
CA ARG A 26 10.87 -1.83 5.28
C ARG A 26 10.80 -1.53 6.78
N ASP A 27 10.25 -0.36 7.11
CA ASP A 27 10.03 0.08 8.48
C ASP A 27 8.59 -0.25 8.89
N ALA A 28 8.36 -1.52 9.25
CA ALA A 28 7.02 -2.02 9.54
C ALA A 28 6.39 -1.33 10.76
N ASP A 29 7.19 -1.00 11.77
CA ASP A 29 6.67 -0.38 12.98
C ASP A 29 6.14 1.04 12.68
N THR A 30 6.80 1.79 11.82
CA THR A 30 6.31 3.10 11.37
C THR A 30 5.11 2.94 10.44
N ALA A 31 5.19 1.99 9.49
CA ALA A 31 4.14 1.78 8.51
C ALA A 31 2.80 1.41 9.17
N VAL A 32 2.81 0.56 10.19
CA VAL A 32 1.57 0.14 10.86
C VAL A 32 0.86 1.29 11.56
N GLY A 33 1.61 2.31 11.95
CA GLY A 33 1.04 3.51 12.59
C GLY A 33 0.11 4.32 11.69
N ALA A 34 0.13 4.09 10.38
CA ALA A 34 -0.76 4.76 9.44
C ALA A 34 -2.16 4.12 9.37
N PHE A 35 -2.37 2.99 10.04
CA PHE A 35 -3.62 2.21 9.96
C PHE A 35 -4.51 2.40 11.19
N THR A 36 -5.82 2.21 10.99
CA THR A 36 -6.76 2.13 12.10
C THR A 36 -6.51 0.84 12.90
N PRO A 37 -6.94 0.78 14.19
CA PRO A 37 -6.75 -0.43 14.99
C PRO A 37 -7.44 -1.68 14.44
N ASP A 38 -8.49 -1.50 13.65
CA ASP A 38 -9.26 -2.59 13.04
C ASP A 38 -9.06 -2.68 11.53
N ALA A 39 -7.98 -2.11 11.02
CA ALA A 39 -7.69 -2.07 9.59
C ALA A 39 -7.61 -3.48 8.98
N VAL A 40 -7.96 -3.56 7.70
CA VAL A 40 -7.90 -4.80 6.93
C VAL A 40 -6.95 -4.61 5.77
N VAL A 41 -5.99 -5.51 5.63
CA VAL A 41 -5.07 -5.55 4.48
C VAL A 41 -5.31 -6.85 3.73
N THR A 42 -5.47 -6.76 2.41
CA THR A 42 -5.59 -7.94 1.55
C THR A 42 -4.45 -7.90 0.54
N ASP A 43 -3.70 -9.00 0.47
CA ASP A 43 -2.57 -9.14 -0.45
C ASP A 43 -2.63 -10.52 -1.09
N GLU A 44 -2.76 -10.57 -2.40
CA GLU A 44 -2.85 -11.82 -3.17
C GLU A 44 -3.90 -12.79 -2.62
N GLY A 45 -5.06 -12.27 -2.19
CA GLY A 45 -6.15 -13.07 -1.67
C GLY A 45 -6.02 -13.43 -0.19
N HIS A 46 -4.93 -13.08 0.46
CA HIS A 46 -4.74 -13.27 1.90
C HIS A 46 -5.19 -12.02 2.65
N THR A 47 -5.95 -12.21 3.73
CA THR A 47 -6.50 -11.11 4.51
C THR A 47 -5.88 -11.05 5.91
N PHE A 48 -5.48 -9.84 6.30
CA PHE A 48 -4.88 -9.54 7.60
C PHE A 48 -5.75 -8.50 8.29
N ARG A 49 -6.17 -8.77 9.54
CA ARG A 49 -7.08 -7.91 10.28
C ARG A 49 -6.48 -7.48 11.61
N GLY A 50 -6.58 -6.17 11.89
CA GLY A 50 -6.12 -5.59 13.14
C GLY A 50 -4.63 -5.33 13.18
N THR A 51 -4.21 -4.53 14.15
CA THR A 51 -2.84 -4.02 14.25
C THR A 51 -1.80 -5.16 14.25
N GLU A 52 -2.04 -6.20 15.03
CA GLU A 52 -1.06 -7.28 15.16
C GLU A 52 -0.86 -8.06 13.86
N GLN A 53 -1.95 -8.42 13.19
CA GLN A 53 -1.86 -9.14 11.92
C GLN A 53 -1.28 -8.27 10.81
N VAL A 54 -1.68 -7.00 10.75
CA VAL A 54 -1.14 -6.06 9.77
C VAL A 54 0.35 -5.85 10.00
N LEU A 55 0.78 -5.69 11.24
CA LEU A 55 2.20 -5.54 11.56
C LEU A 55 3.00 -6.77 11.12
N ARG A 56 2.48 -7.97 11.37
CA ARG A 56 3.12 -9.21 10.94
C ARG A 56 3.26 -9.25 9.42
N PHE A 57 2.19 -8.90 8.71
CA PHE A 57 2.23 -8.82 7.24
C PHE A 57 3.32 -7.85 6.78
N LEU A 58 3.39 -6.66 7.37
CA LEU A 58 4.37 -5.64 6.97
C LEU A 58 5.81 -6.08 7.25
N ARG A 59 6.04 -6.82 8.33
CA ARG A 59 7.37 -7.37 8.65
C ARG A 59 7.80 -8.45 7.68
N ASP A 60 6.86 -9.28 7.22
CA ASP A 60 7.13 -10.43 6.37
C ASP A 60 7.06 -10.09 4.88
N SER A 61 6.39 -8.99 4.53
CA SER A 61 6.18 -8.61 3.14
C SER A 61 7.50 -8.34 2.43
N GLY A 62 7.74 -9.07 1.34
CA GLY A 62 8.94 -8.90 0.54
C GLY A 62 10.21 -9.44 1.16
N SER A 63 10.14 -10.12 2.32
CA SER A 63 11.34 -10.64 2.99
C SER A 63 12.02 -11.77 2.21
N GLU A 64 11.28 -12.45 1.33
CA GLU A 64 11.82 -13.56 0.52
C GLU A 64 12.64 -13.10 -0.67
N PHE A 65 12.46 -11.85 -1.10
CA PHE A 65 13.05 -11.35 -2.34
C PHE A 65 13.77 -10.04 -2.11
N SER A 66 14.86 -9.88 -2.85
CA SER A 66 15.56 -8.60 -2.95
C SER A 66 14.96 -7.82 -4.12
N TYR A 67 14.43 -6.62 -3.90
CA TYR A 67 13.81 -5.84 -4.95
C TYR A 67 13.88 -4.34 -4.69
N THR A 68 13.69 -3.56 -5.75
CA THR A 68 13.52 -2.11 -5.68
C THR A 68 12.06 -1.77 -5.92
N THR A 69 11.60 -0.69 -5.31
CA THR A 69 10.23 -0.20 -5.44
C THR A 69 10.25 1.25 -5.91
N GLU A 70 9.47 1.56 -6.94
CA GLU A 70 9.30 2.91 -7.44
C GLU A 70 7.82 3.25 -7.51
N LEU A 71 7.42 4.36 -6.91
CA LEU A 71 6.05 4.87 -7.00
C LEU A 71 5.89 5.58 -8.35
N THR A 72 5.14 4.96 -9.26
CA THR A 72 5.05 5.40 -10.66
C THR A 72 3.73 6.09 -11.01
N GLY A 73 2.71 5.96 -10.17
CA GLY A 73 1.41 6.56 -10.46
C GLY A 73 0.53 6.65 -9.24
N ALA A 74 -0.48 7.52 -9.34
CA ALA A 74 -1.48 7.69 -8.30
C ALA A 74 -2.80 8.14 -8.90
N GLU A 75 -3.90 7.77 -8.24
CA GLU A 75 -5.25 8.13 -8.65
C GLU A 75 -6.09 8.45 -7.42
N ARG A 76 -7.01 9.38 -7.58
CA ARG A 76 -8.06 9.65 -6.60
C ARG A 76 -9.37 9.08 -7.13
N VAL A 77 -9.99 8.19 -6.36
CA VAL A 77 -11.30 7.62 -6.73
C VAL A 77 -12.42 8.50 -6.19
N ASP A 78 -12.37 8.83 -4.90
CA ASP A 78 -13.28 9.76 -4.23
C ASP A 78 -12.58 10.32 -2.98
N ASP A 79 -13.32 10.99 -2.08
CA ASP A 79 -12.74 11.63 -0.90
C ASP A 79 -12.08 10.66 0.07
N GLU A 80 -12.44 9.37 0.02
CA GLU A 80 -11.96 8.37 0.96
C GLU A 80 -11.17 7.24 0.30
N HIS A 81 -11.13 7.21 -1.05
CA HIS A 81 -10.51 6.09 -1.78
C HIS A 81 -9.44 6.60 -2.74
N TRP A 82 -8.25 6.00 -2.65
CA TRP A 82 -7.07 6.39 -3.40
C TRP A 82 -6.33 5.16 -3.90
N VAL A 83 -5.62 5.30 -5.02
CA VAL A 83 -4.80 4.22 -5.59
C VAL A 83 -3.39 4.74 -5.78
N ALA A 84 -2.41 3.92 -5.37
CA ALA A 84 -1.00 4.15 -5.68
C ALA A 84 -0.49 2.96 -6.48
N VAL A 85 0.36 3.22 -7.47
CA VAL A 85 0.96 2.17 -8.30
C VAL A 85 2.46 2.15 -8.04
N ASN A 86 2.96 0.99 -7.62
CA ASN A 86 4.38 0.75 -7.42
C ASN A 86 4.91 -0.19 -8.48
N HIS A 87 6.06 0.15 -9.05
CA HIS A 87 6.81 -0.71 -9.95
C HIS A 87 7.92 -1.38 -9.15
N LEU A 88 7.92 -2.70 -9.15
CA LEU A 88 8.91 -3.50 -8.44
C LEU A 88 9.81 -4.23 -9.44
N GLU A 89 11.12 -4.17 -9.21
CA GLU A 89 12.11 -4.93 -9.98
C GLU A 89 13.03 -5.66 -9.02
N GLY A 90 13.27 -6.94 -9.26
CA GLY A 90 14.14 -7.69 -8.37
C GLY A 90 14.24 -9.17 -8.67
N ARG A 91 14.64 -9.92 -7.66
CA ARG A 91 14.91 -11.36 -7.76
C ARG A 91 13.69 -12.19 -7.41
N PHE A 92 12.61 -12.02 -8.16
CA PHE A 92 11.42 -12.84 -8.02
C PHE A 92 11.01 -13.36 -9.41
N PRO A 93 10.11 -14.34 -9.50
CA PRO A 93 9.64 -14.83 -10.79
C PRO A 93 9.13 -13.65 -11.64
N ARG A 94 9.52 -13.58 -12.91
CA ARG A 94 9.26 -12.49 -13.85
C ARG A 94 10.18 -11.28 -13.73
N GLY A 95 10.82 -11.04 -12.58
CA GLY A 95 11.77 -9.94 -12.38
C GLY A 95 11.17 -8.55 -12.26
N VAL A 96 9.97 -8.31 -12.80
CA VAL A 96 9.26 -7.02 -12.73
C VAL A 96 7.78 -7.25 -12.48
N VAL A 97 7.15 -6.35 -11.71
CA VAL A 97 5.71 -6.35 -11.50
C VAL A 97 5.23 -4.96 -11.11
N ASP A 98 4.06 -4.57 -11.61
CA ASP A 98 3.37 -3.36 -11.17
C ASP A 98 2.25 -3.77 -10.23
N LEU A 99 2.25 -3.19 -9.03
CA LEU A 99 1.23 -3.45 -8.02
C LEU A 99 0.37 -2.21 -7.81
N ALA A 100 -0.95 -2.41 -7.78
CA ALA A 100 -1.88 -1.38 -7.38
C ALA A 100 -2.18 -1.53 -5.90
N TYR A 101 -1.98 -0.44 -5.15
CA TYR A 101 -2.28 -0.33 -3.73
C TYR A 101 -3.53 0.51 -3.60
N ARG A 102 -4.66 -0.11 -3.24
CA ARG A 102 -5.95 0.57 -3.11
C ARG A 102 -6.23 0.84 -1.65
N PHE A 103 -6.37 2.12 -1.31
CA PHE A 103 -6.55 2.59 0.06
C PHE A 103 -7.97 3.08 0.27
N ALA A 104 -8.58 2.66 1.39
CA ALA A 104 -9.79 3.27 1.91
C ALA A 104 -9.42 3.95 3.24
N MET A 105 -9.77 5.22 3.36
CA MET A 105 -9.38 6.05 4.50
C MET A 105 -10.53 6.18 5.50
N ASP A 106 -10.19 6.27 6.78
CA ASP A 106 -11.09 6.67 7.85
C ASP A 106 -10.43 7.86 8.56
N GLY A 107 -10.84 9.07 8.17
CA GLY A 107 -10.16 10.28 8.61
C GLY A 107 -8.70 10.30 8.14
N ASP A 108 -7.79 10.44 9.07
CA ASP A 108 -6.37 10.52 8.80
C ASP A 108 -5.66 9.16 8.86
N LEU A 109 -6.41 8.06 8.93
CA LEU A 109 -5.84 6.72 9.02
C LEU A 109 -6.38 5.83 7.90
N ILE A 110 -5.58 4.81 7.55
CA ILE A 110 -5.94 3.84 6.53
C ILE A 110 -6.80 2.77 7.19
N ALA A 111 -8.03 2.59 6.71
CA ALA A 111 -8.95 1.57 7.22
C ALA A 111 -8.83 0.27 6.43
N GLU A 112 -8.50 0.36 5.13
CA GLU A 112 -8.35 -0.83 4.29
C GLU A 112 -7.28 -0.58 3.24
N LEU A 113 -6.51 -1.63 2.95
CA LEU A 113 -5.53 -1.65 1.87
C LEU A 113 -5.68 -2.96 1.10
N VAL A 114 -5.84 -2.86 -0.21
CA VAL A 114 -5.86 -4.02 -1.10
C VAL A 114 -4.68 -3.90 -2.06
N ILE A 115 -3.82 -4.91 -2.07
CA ILE A 115 -2.63 -4.95 -2.94
C ILE A 115 -2.84 -6.07 -3.95
N ALA A 116 -2.74 -5.74 -5.23
CA ALA A 116 -2.90 -6.70 -6.31
C ALA A 116 -2.09 -6.27 -7.53
N PRO A 117 -1.71 -7.20 -8.40
CA PRO A 117 -1.09 -6.84 -9.67
C PRO A 117 -2.01 -5.92 -10.47
N ARG A 118 -1.41 -4.96 -11.13
CA ARG A 118 -2.15 -4.00 -11.95
C ARG A 118 -2.54 -4.59 -13.30
#